data_3f4ed7e6f5e0dfc66bf8143dd991ada8
#
_entry.id   3f4ed7e6f5e0dfc66bf8143dd991ada8
#
_cell.length_a   1.000
_cell.length_b   1.000
_cell.length_c   1.000
_cell.angle_alpha   90.00
_cell.angle_beta   90.00
_cell.angle_gamma   90.00
#
_symmetry.space_group_name_H-M   'P 1'
#
loop_
_entity.id
_entity.type
_entity.pdbx_description
1 polymer ?
#
loop_
_entity_poly.entity_id
_entity_poly.type
_entity_poly.pdbx_seq_one_letter_code
_entity_poly.pdbx_strand_id
1 'polypeptide(L)'
;MGRTLKPGQFLSKAEVQVLANTVEDKAILDTAKGRVVWPRIWMMIHLALESGLRVSELRNVKVKDIHLKGEPFVHVSNGKRDKARDVLISGKLKRHLKKYIQSYGLKDDDYLLNVNGRPYTNMGLQLQFKRAAKAAGLSSVYSIHSLRHTFGTYLYEQEKDLRMVQNQLGHEDVSTTAIYAGVAKERTYSAVNGMYS
;
A
#
# COMPACT_ATOMS: atom_id res chain seq x y z
N MET A 1 17.29 2.74 22.37
CA MET A 1 15.83 2.54 22.38
C MET A 1 15.34 2.53 20.95
N GLY A 2 14.82 1.38 20.46
CA GLY A 2 14.28 1.26 19.11
C GLY A 2 13.04 2.14 18.95
N ARG A 3 12.92 2.83 17.82
CA ARG A 3 11.70 3.57 17.44
C ARG A 3 10.55 2.57 17.26
N THR A 4 9.46 2.73 18.00
CA THR A 4 8.22 1.97 17.81
C THR A 4 7.21 2.86 17.05
N LEU A 5 6.40 2.27 16.18
CA LEU A 5 5.30 3.00 15.54
C LEU A 5 4.27 3.40 16.60
N LYS A 6 3.92 4.67 16.62
CA LYS A 6 2.89 5.19 17.52
C LYS A 6 1.50 4.93 16.94
N PRO A 7 0.46 4.81 17.79
CA PRO A 7 -0.93 4.88 17.35
C PRO A 7 -1.13 6.10 16.43
N GLY A 8 -1.85 5.93 15.31
CA GLY A 8 -2.03 6.99 14.30
C GLY A 8 -0.96 7.04 13.19
N GLN A 9 0.10 6.22 13.26
CA GLN A 9 1.06 6.09 12.15
C GLN A 9 0.69 5.01 11.14
N PHE A 10 -0.19 4.08 11.49
CA PHE A 10 -0.74 3.04 10.64
C PHE A 10 -2.24 2.87 10.93
N LEU A 11 -2.98 2.35 9.95
CA LEU A 11 -4.42 2.18 10.03
C LEU A 11 -4.77 0.88 10.79
N SER A 12 -5.83 0.91 11.60
CA SER A 12 -6.46 -0.28 12.15
C SER A 12 -7.15 -1.10 11.06
N LYS A 13 -7.49 -2.37 11.34
CA LYS A 13 -8.24 -3.23 10.39
C LYS A 13 -9.57 -2.60 9.98
N ALA A 14 -10.29 -1.98 10.91
CA ALA A 14 -11.54 -1.29 10.63
C ALA A 14 -11.32 -0.09 9.70
N GLU A 15 -10.29 0.74 9.94
CA GLU A 15 -9.97 1.88 9.10
C GLU A 15 -9.52 1.46 7.69
N VAL A 16 -8.75 0.37 7.57
CA VAL A 16 -8.39 -0.21 6.27
C VAL A 16 -9.65 -0.62 5.51
N GLN A 17 -10.59 -1.31 6.18
CA GLN A 17 -11.82 -1.75 5.53
C GLN A 17 -12.70 -0.57 5.09
N VAL A 18 -12.86 0.44 5.95
CA VAL A 18 -13.63 1.66 5.62
C VAL A 18 -12.98 2.39 4.44
N LEU A 19 -11.65 2.56 4.44
CA LEU A 19 -10.93 3.20 3.33
C LEU A 19 -11.12 2.42 2.03
N ALA A 20 -10.90 1.10 2.06
CA ALA A 20 -11.03 0.24 0.88
C ALA A 20 -12.44 0.28 0.29
N ASN A 21 -13.47 0.10 1.11
CA ASN A 21 -14.86 0.15 0.66
C ASN A 21 -15.20 1.52 0.07
N THR A 22 -14.83 2.61 0.76
CA THR A 22 -15.11 3.98 0.29
C THR A 22 -14.51 4.26 -1.07
N VAL A 23 -13.24 3.87 -1.31
CA VAL A 23 -12.61 4.15 -2.60
C VAL A 23 -13.14 3.25 -3.71
N GLU A 24 -13.51 2.01 -3.38
CA GLU A 24 -14.15 1.07 -4.31
C GLU A 24 -15.52 1.58 -4.78
N ASP A 25 -16.41 1.95 -3.84
CA ASP A 25 -17.74 2.47 -4.13
C ASP A 25 -17.68 3.72 -5.00
N LYS A 26 -16.78 4.65 -4.66
CA LYS A 26 -16.57 5.86 -5.45
C LYS A 26 -15.99 5.57 -6.84
N ALA A 27 -15.15 4.55 -6.96
CA ALA A 27 -14.60 4.13 -8.25
C ALA A 27 -15.68 3.52 -9.15
N ILE A 28 -16.58 2.70 -8.57
CA ILE A 28 -17.72 2.15 -9.30
C ILE A 28 -18.62 3.28 -9.85
N LEU A 29 -18.95 4.24 -8.99
CA LEU A 29 -19.78 5.40 -9.39
C LEU A 29 -19.11 6.27 -10.47
N ASP A 30 -17.79 6.50 -10.34
CA ASP A 30 -17.06 7.27 -11.36
C ASP A 30 -16.98 6.51 -12.69
N THR A 31 -16.73 5.21 -12.63
CA THR A 31 -16.69 4.35 -13.83
C THR A 31 -18.03 4.38 -14.57
N ALA A 32 -19.15 4.28 -13.86
CA ALA A 32 -20.48 4.37 -14.44
C ALA A 32 -20.76 5.73 -15.12
N LYS A 33 -20.04 6.79 -14.69
CA LYS A 33 -20.13 8.15 -15.24
C LYS A 33 -19.02 8.47 -16.27
N GLY A 34 -18.24 7.48 -16.70
CA GLY A 34 -17.10 7.66 -17.60
C GLY A 34 -15.92 8.45 -16.99
N ARG A 35 -15.86 8.56 -15.67
CA ARG A 35 -14.80 9.28 -14.95
C ARG A 35 -13.68 8.32 -14.53
N VAL A 36 -12.47 8.85 -14.41
CA VAL A 36 -11.26 8.04 -14.14
C VAL A 36 -10.54 8.40 -12.83
N VAL A 37 -11.07 9.37 -12.07
CA VAL A 37 -10.36 9.87 -10.88
C VAL A 37 -10.38 8.86 -9.75
N TRP A 38 -11.56 8.42 -9.33
CA TRP A 38 -11.68 7.46 -8.24
C TRP A 38 -11.18 6.05 -8.57
N PRO A 39 -11.32 5.52 -9.80
CA PRO A 39 -10.64 4.29 -10.19
C PRO A 39 -9.12 4.33 -10.03
N ARG A 40 -8.47 5.46 -10.37
CA ARG A 40 -7.02 5.64 -10.13
C ARG A 40 -6.68 5.71 -8.65
N ILE A 41 -7.51 6.39 -7.84
CA ILE A 41 -7.34 6.45 -6.38
C ILE A 41 -7.49 5.06 -5.78
N TRP A 42 -8.50 4.29 -6.20
CA TRP A 42 -8.70 2.93 -5.73
C TRP A 42 -7.53 2.01 -6.08
N MET A 43 -7.03 2.06 -7.33
CA MET A 43 -5.83 1.31 -7.72
C MET A 43 -4.62 1.71 -6.87
N MET A 44 -4.39 2.99 -6.65
CA MET A 44 -3.30 3.51 -5.81
C MET A 44 -3.39 2.98 -4.36
N ILE A 45 -4.56 3.08 -3.73
CA ILE A 45 -4.79 2.62 -2.35
C ILE A 45 -4.61 1.12 -2.25
N HIS A 46 -5.21 0.34 -3.16
CA HIS A 46 -5.13 -1.11 -3.16
C HIS A 46 -3.68 -1.59 -3.34
N LEU A 47 -2.97 -1.04 -4.33
CA LEU A 47 -1.56 -1.37 -4.55
C LEU A 47 -0.71 -1.01 -3.33
N ALA A 48 -0.87 0.19 -2.76
CA ALA A 48 -0.07 0.61 -1.61
C ALA A 48 -0.32 -0.24 -0.36
N LEU A 49 -1.58 -0.61 -0.09
CA LEU A 49 -1.97 -1.45 1.06
C LEU A 49 -1.46 -2.89 0.95
N GLU A 50 -1.36 -3.45 -0.26
CA GLU A 50 -1.01 -4.86 -0.46
C GLU A 50 0.43 -5.10 -0.93
N SER A 51 1.19 -4.04 -1.19
CA SER A 51 2.60 -4.15 -1.60
C SER A 51 3.57 -3.46 -0.64
N GLY A 52 3.09 -2.51 0.14
CA GLY A 52 3.93 -1.69 1.01
C GLY A 52 4.98 -0.87 0.28
N LEU A 53 4.81 -0.58 -1.01
CA LEU A 53 5.73 0.23 -1.82
C LEU A 53 5.92 1.62 -1.21
N ARG A 54 7.16 2.16 -1.33
CA ARG A 54 7.41 3.58 -1.04
C ARG A 54 6.65 4.45 -2.04
N VAL A 55 6.30 5.68 -1.68
CA VAL A 55 5.59 6.59 -2.59
C VAL A 55 6.35 6.83 -3.90
N SER A 56 7.68 6.89 -3.84
CA SER A 56 8.54 7.02 -5.02
C SER A 56 8.56 5.75 -5.90
N GLU A 57 8.46 4.57 -5.29
CA GLU A 57 8.33 3.31 -6.01
C GLU A 57 6.93 3.21 -6.64
N LEU A 58 5.88 3.47 -5.85
CA LEU A 58 4.49 3.41 -6.27
C LEU A 58 4.20 4.28 -7.52
N ARG A 59 4.75 5.50 -7.57
CA ARG A 59 4.60 6.40 -8.73
C ARG A 59 5.28 5.90 -9.99
N ASN A 60 6.34 5.12 -9.84
CA ASN A 60 7.20 4.69 -10.95
C ASN A 60 6.85 3.29 -11.48
N VAL A 61 5.88 2.58 -10.88
CA VAL A 61 5.43 1.27 -11.38
C VAL A 61 4.90 1.42 -12.81
N LYS A 62 5.50 0.67 -13.73
CA LYS A 62 5.02 0.50 -15.09
C LYS A 62 4.29 -0.82 -15.24
N VAL A 63 3.48 -0.95 -16.30
CA VAL A 63 2.74 -2.20 -16.56
C VAL A 63 3.68 -3.38 -16.73
N LYS A 64 4.82 -3.21 -17.41
CA LYS A 64 5.84 -4.26 -17.59
C LYS A 64 6.47 -4.77 -16.29
N ASP A 65 6.42 -3.98 -15.23
CA ASP A 65 6.94 -4.36 -13.91
C ASP A 65 5.96 -5.27 -13.15
N ILE A 66 4.75 -5.49 -13.68
CA ILE A 66 3.67 -6.23 -13.04
C ILE A 66 3.58 -7.62 -13.64
N HIS A 67 3.97 -8.63 -12.88
CA HIS A 67 3.97 -10.03 -13.29
C HIS A 67 2.73 -10.74 -12.72
N LEU A 68 1.82 -11.13 -13.62
CA LEU A 68 0.52 -11.72 -13.22
C LEU A 68 0.41 -13.22 -13.51
N LYS A 69 1.44 -13.86 -14.10
CA LYS A 69 1.48 -15.31 -14.31
C LYS A 69 2.10 -15.99 -13.10
N GLY A 70 1.59 -17.17 -12.74
CA GLY A 70 2.06 -17.89 -11.55
C GLY A 70 1.81 -17.12 -10.25
N GLU A 71 2.80 -17.10 -9.37
CA GLU A 71 2.81 -16.23 -8.17
C GLU A 71 2.99 -14.77 -8.60
N PRO A 72 1.98 -13.91 -8.32
CA PRO A 72 2.01 -12.56 -8.85
C PRO A 72 2.91 -11.65 -8.01
N PHE A 73 3.69 -10.81 -8.68
CA PHE A 73 4.56 -9.83 -8.03
C PHE A 73 4.68 -8.54 -8.83
N VAL A 74 5.17 -7.51 -8.16
CA VAL A 74 5.60 -6.24 -8.78
C VAL A 74 7.12 -6.16 -8.66
N HIS A 75 7.80 -6.05 -9.80
CA HIS A 75 9.23 -5.81 -9.85
C HIS A 75 9.52 -4.35 -9.49
N VAL A 76 10.36 -4.13 -8.49
CA VAL A 76 10.81 -2.81 -8.08
C VAL A 76 12.26 -2.67 -8.47
N SER A 77 12.50 -1.94 -9.57
CA SER A 77 13.84 -1.61 -10.03
C SER A 77 14.48 -0.52 -9.16
N ASN A 78 15.80 -0.55 -9.06
CA ASN A 78 16.59 0.28 -8.17
C ASN A 78 16.45 1.79 -8.38
N GLY A 79 16.09 2.52 -7.32
CA GLY A 79 16.63 3.86 -7.10
C GLY A 79 18.10 3.77 -6.62
N LYS A 80 18.84 4.87 -6.69
CA LYS A 80 20.32 4.98 -6.51
C LYS A 80 20.97 4.26 -5.30
N ARG A 81 20.23 3.63 -4.39
CA ARG A 81 20.72 2.95 -3.18
C ARG A 81 19.99 1.65 -2.81
N ASP A 82 18.83 1.36 -3.39
CA ASP A 82 18.05 0.16 -3.05
C ASP A 82 18.36 -1.00 -4.03
N LYS A 83 18.45 -2.22 -3.55
CA LYS A 83 18.53 -3.42 -4.40
C LYS A 83 17.20 -3.66 -5.08
N ALA A 84 17.21 -4.09 -6.34
CA ALA A 84 16.01 -4.55 -7.03
C ALA A 84 15.36 -5.69 -6.23
N ARG A 85 14.04 -5.73 -6.21
CA ARG A 85 13.30 -6.78 -5.53
C ARG A 85 11.95 -7.03 -6.18
N ASP A 86 11.46 -8.24 -6.00
CA ASP A 86 10.11 -8.63 -6.37
C ASP A 86 9.22 -8.60 -5.13
N VAL A 87 8.16 -7.81 -5.19
CA VAL A 87 7.18 -7.65 -4.10
C VAL A 87 5.98 -8.51 -4.43
N LEU A 88 5.78 -9.59 -3.68
CA LEU A 88 4.64 -10.49 -3.83
C LEU A 88 3.33 -9.73 -3.52
N ILE A 89 2.30 -10.03 -4.30
CA ILE A 89 0.97 -9.43 -4.16
C ILE A 89 -0.12 -10.49 -4.11
N SER A 90 -1.27 -10.13 -3.53
CA SER A 90 -2.38 -11.06 -3.37
C SER A 90 -3.10 -11.38 -4.69
N GLY A 91 -3.83 -12.50 -4.71
CA GLY A 91 -4.73 -12.84 -5.81
C GLY A 91 -5.86 -11.80 -6.01
N LYS A 92 -6.25 -11.08 -4.96
CA LYS A 92 -7.25 -10.00 -5.03
C LYS A 92 -6.67 -8.80 -5.80
N LEU A 93 -5.47 -8.37 -5.45
CA LEU A 93 -4.79 -7.27 -6.16
C LEU A 93 -4.46 -7.67 -7.60
N LYS A 94 -4.02 -8.92 -7.84
CA LYS A 94 -3.81 -9.47 -9.19
C LYS A 94 -5.04 -9.28 -10.09
N ARG A 95 -6.23 -9.65 -9.60
CA ARG A 95 -7.49 -9.49 -10.37
C ARG A 95 -7.80 -8.02 -10.64
N HIS A 96 -7.60 -7.15 -9.65
CA HIS A 96 -7.84 -5.72 -9.81
C HIS A 96 -6.87 -5.09 -10.82
N LEU A 97 -5.58 -5.39 -10.74
CA LEU A 97 -4.56 -4.93 -11.69
C LEU A 97 -4.89 -5.36 -13.12
N LYS A 98 -5.22 -6.65 -13.33
CA LYS A 98 -5.60 -7.15 -14.66
C LYS A 98 -6.78 -6.37 -15.23
N LYS A 99 -7.85 -6.21 -14.45
CA LYS A 99 -9.05 -5.45 -14.86
C LYS A 99 -8.72 -3.99 -15.16
N TYR A 100 -7.93 -3.34 -14.28
CA TYR A 100 -7.54 -1.95 -14.44
C TYR A 100 -6.73 -1.72 -15.71
N ILE A 101 -5.66 -2.50 -15.93
CA ILE A 101 -4.80 -2.41 -17.12
C ILE A 101 -5.64 -2.58 -18.40
N GLN A 102 -6.52 -3.58 -18.44
CA GLN A 102 -7.39 -3.82 -19.58
C GLN A 102 -8.40 -2.68 -19.81
N SER A 103 -9.06 -2.20 -18.74
CA SER A 103 -10.09 -1.15 -18.86
C SER A 103 -9.52 0.19 -19.32
N TYR A 104 -8.26 0.48 -19.04
CA TYR A 104 -7.61 1.73 -19.46
C TYR A 104 -6.67 1.55 -20.65
N GLY A 105 -6.60 0.35 -21.25
CA GLY A 105 -5.79 0.07 -22.43
C GLY A 105 -4.31 0.34 -22.25
N LEU A 106 -3.80 0.18 -21.01
CA LEU A 106 -2.40 0.49 -20.68
C LEU A 106 -1.46 -0.49 -21.36
N LYS A 107 -0.34 0.02 -21.89
CA LYS A 107 0.74 -0.74 -22.54
C LYS A 107 1.90 -0.96 -21.57
N ASP A 108 2.82 -1.85 -21.92
CA ASP A 108 3.93 -2.26 -21.06
C ASP A 108 4.76 -1.10 -20.51
N ASP A 109 5.04 -0.08 -21.33
CA ASP A 109 5.84 1.08 -20.91
C ASP A 109 5.03 2.20 -20.22
N ASP A 110 3.71 2.06 -20.15
CA ASP A 110 2.87 3.04 -19.46
C ASP A 110 3.03 2.91 -17.93
N TYR A 111 3.02 4.07 -17.28
CA TYR A 111 2.91 4.09 -15.81
C TYR A 111 1.53 3.61 -15.38
N LEU A 112 1.48 2.69 -14.41
CA LEU A 112 0.21 2.19 -13.88
C LEU A 112 -0.67 3.32 -13.33
N LEU A 113 -0.05 4.24 -12.59
CA LEU A 113 -0.69 5.43 -12.05
C LEU A 113 -0.21 6.65 -12.85
N ASN A 114 -1.02 7.07 -13.82
CA ASN A 114 -0.66 8.18 -14.70
C ASN A 114 -1.77 9.22 -14.84
N VAL A 115 -1.36 10.43 -15.26
CA VAL A 115 -2.25 11.49 -15.73
C VAL A 115 -1.74 11.92 -17.10
N ASN A 116 -2.54 11.68 -18.15
CA ASN A 116 -2.16 11.99 -19.53
C ASN A 116 -0.79 11.36 -19.93
N GLY A 117 -0.58 10.09 -19.59
CA GLY A 117 0.64 9.34 -19.88
C GLY A 117 1.85 9.67 -18.99
N ARG A 118 1.76 10.65 -18.09
CA ARG A 118 2.84 11.02 -17.16
C ARG A 118 2.58 10.45 -15.77
N PRO A 119 3.63 10.00 -15.04
CA PRO A 119 3.45 9.51 -13.69
C PRO A 119 3.01 10.64 -12.75
N TYR A 120 2.27 10.30 -11.70
CA TYR A 120 2.01 11.25 -10.61
C TYR A 120 3.32 11.75 -9.99
N THR A 121 3.30 12.96 -9.44
CA THR A 121 4.34 13.39 -8.50
C THR A 121 4.09 12.76 -7.12
N ASN A 122 5.12 12.72 -6.26
CA ASN A 122 4.94 12.26 -4.87
C ASN A 122 3.88 13.10 -4.14
N MET A 123 3.87 14.41 -4.36
CA MET A 123 2.86 15.34 -3.83
C MET A 123 1.47 15.00 -4.39
N GLY A 124 1.38 14.69 -5.69
CA GLY A 124 0.11 14.30 -6.33
C GLY A 124 -0.49 13.04 -5.70
N LEU A 125 0.32 11.99 -5.47
CA LEU A 125 -0.15 10.77 -4.79
C LEU A 125 -0.57 11.06 -3.35
N GLN A 126 0.18 11.90 -2.63
CA GLN A 126 -0.17 12.32 -1.28
C GLN A 126 -1.52 13.06 -1.24
N LEU A 127 -1.79 13.95 -2.19
CA LEU A 127 -3.08 14.65 -2.31
C LEU A 127 -4.23 13.68 -2.60
N GLN A 128 -4.02 12.69 -3.50
CA GLN A 128 -5.03 11.68 -3.77
C GLN A 128 -5.30 10.81 -2.52
N PHE A 129 -4.27 10.46 -1.75
CA PHE A 129 -4.44 9.79 -0.47
C PHE A 129 -5.27 10.62 0.51
N LYS A 130 -4.93 11.91 0.69
CA LYS A 130 -5.69 12.81 1.58
C LYS A 130 -7.16 12.94 1.15
N ARG A 131 -7.42 12.97 -0.15
CA ARG A 131 -8.79 12.96 -0.70
C ARG A 131 -9.55 11.67 -0.33
N ALA A 132 -8.88 10.51 -0.46
CA ALA A 132 -9.45 9.22 -0.08
C ALA A 132 -9.71 9.13 1.42
N ALA A 133 -8.72 9.49 2.25
CA ALA A 133 -8.81 9.48 3.70
C ALA A 133 -9.95 10.38 4.21
N LYS A 134 -10.07 11.62 3.67
CA LYS A 134 -11.18 12.52 3.99
C LYS A 134 -12.53 11.93 3.61
N ALA A 135 -12.64 11.32 2.45
CA ALA A 135 -13.88 10.70 1.98
C ALA A 135 -14.30 9.50 2.84
N ALA A 136 -13.33 8.79 3.41
CA ALA A 136 -13.52 7.66 4.33
C ALA A 136 -13.68 8.10 5.81
N GLY A 137 -13.69 9.40 6.11
CA GLY A 137 -13.79 9.90 7.49
C GLY A 137 -12.57 9.61 8.36
N LEU A 138 -11.41 9.30 7.75
CA LEU A 138 -10.19 9.01 8.50
C LEU A 138 -9.51 10.27 9.00
N SER A 139 -8.74 10.13 10.08
CA SER A 139 -7.97 11.21 10.66
C SER A 139 -6.99 11.83 9.65
N SER A 140 -6.87 13.15 9.71
CA SER A 140 -5.93 13.91 8.87
C SER A 140 -4.46 13.67 9.23
N VAL A 141 -4.15 12.99 10.32
CA VAL A 141 -2.79 12.59 10.71
C VAL A 141 -2.19 11.57 9.74
N TYR A 142 -3.02 10.72 9.11
CA TYR A 142 -2.54 9.72 8.17
C TYR A 142 -1.96 10.34 6.90
N SER A 143 -0.94 9.68 6.37
CA SER A 143 -0.30 10.00 5.11
C SER A 143 -0.23 8.74 4.23
N ILE A 144 0.17 8.88 2.97
CA ILE A 144 0.36 7.71 2.10
C ILE A 144 1.40 6.73 2.68
N HIS A 145 2.37 7.20 3.47
CA HIS A 145 3.31 6.34 4.18
C HIS A 145 2.64 5.47 5.25
N SER A 146 1.50 5.91 5.79
CA SER A 146 0.72 5.11 6.74
C SER A 146 0.23 3.80 6.13
N LEU A 147 -0.01 3.75 4.80
CA LEU A 147 -0.39 2.51 4.11
C LEU A 147 0.74 1.49 4.12
N ARG A 148 1.99 1.95 3.90
CA ARG A 148 3.18 1.09 4.00
C ARG A 148 3.41 0.60 5.43
N HIS A 149 3.24 1.46 6.42
CA HIS A 149 3.31 1.05 7.83
C HIS A 149 2.22 0.04 8.18
N THR A 150 1.01 0.24 7.65
CA THR A 150 -0.10 -0.70 7.80
C THR A 150 0.26 -2.07 7.22
N PHE A 151 0.76 -2.13 5.98
CA PHE A 151 1.20 -3.37 5.34
C PHE A 151 2.27 -4.09 6.18
N GLY A 152 3.34 -3.38 6.57
CA GLY A 152 4.44 -3.98 7.35
C GLY A 152 3.98 -4.49 8.71
N THR A 153 3.09 -3.74 9.40
CA THR A 153 2.54 -4.15 10.69
C THR A 153 1.71 -5.43 10.55
N TYR A 154 0.80 -5.49 9.58
CA TYR A 154 -0.05 -6.66 9.39
C TYR A 154 0.70 -7.88 8.86
N LEU A 155 1.66 -7.70 7.96
CA LEU A 155 2.49 -8.79 7.50
C LEU A 155 3.28 -9.40 8.67
N TYR A 156 3.87 -8.55 9.53
CA TYR A 156 4.57 -9.04 10.72
C TYR A 156 3.61 -9.71 11.74
N GLU A 157 2.41 -9.18 11.91
CA GLU A 157 1.41 -9.79 12.82
C GLU A 157 1.02 -11.21 12.38
N GLN A 158 0.97 -11.46 11.08
CA GLN A 158 0.62 -12.77 10.54
C GLN A 158 1.78 -13.76 10.62
N GLU A 159 2.95 -13.35 10.15
CA GLU A 159 4.07 -14.27 9.92
C GLU A 159 5.06 -14.32 11.08
N LYS A 160 5.14 -13.28 11.93
CA LYS A 160 6.13 -13.10 13.00
C LYS A 160 7.59 -13.14 12.52
N ASP A 161 7.81 -13.02 11.22
CA ASP A 161 9.11 -13.06 10.57
C ASP A 161 9.54 -11.67 10.10
N LEU A 162 10.47 -11.05 10.84
CA LEU A 162 11.04 -9.74 10.49
C LEU A 162 11.83 -9.77 9.18
N ARG A 163 12.44 -10.92 8.87
CA ARG A 163 13.23 -11.05 7.63
C ARG A 163 12.34 -11.03 6.41
N MET A 164 11.20 -11.72 6.47
CA MET A 164 10.19 -11.68 5.40
C MET A 164 9.68 -10.24 5.21
N VAL A 165 9.30 -9.55 6.28
CA VAL A 165 8.85 -8.15 6.21
C VAL A 165 9.94 -7.25 5.63
N GLN A 166 11.20 -7.42 6.06
CA GLN A 166 12.34 -6.68 5.53
C GLN A 166 12.50 -6.86 4.01
N ASN A 167 12.43 -8.10 3.54
CA ASN A 167 12.57 -8.43 2.12
C ASN A 167 11.43 -7.79 1.30
N GLN A 168 10.18 -7.95 1.73
CA GLN A 168 9.02 -7.37 1.05
C GLN A 168 9.08 -5.83 1.00
N LEU A 169 9.45 -5.20 2.11
CA LEU A 169 9.56 -3.75 2.17
C LEU A 169 10.84 -3.21 1.50
N GLY A 170 11.89 -4.02 1.33
CA GLY A 170 13.20 -3.57 0.84
C GLY A 170 13.88 -2.62 1.81
N HIS A 171 13.94 -3.00 3.10
CA HIS A 171 14.73 -2.30 4.09
C HIS A 171 16.15 -2.84 4.08
N GLU A 172 17.15 -2.00 3.89
CA GLU A 172 18.56 -2.39 3.95
C GLU A 172 18.97 -2.78 5.38
N ASP A 173 18.40 -2.10 6.39
CA ASP A 173 18.69 -2.30 7.79
C ASP A 173 17.49 -2.95 8.52
N VAL A 174 17.77 -4.03 9.26
CA VAL A 174 16.82 -4.73 10.13
C VAL A 174 16.24 -3.80 11.19
N SER A 175 17.01 -2.83 11.67
CA SER A 175 16.56 -1.85 12.67
C SER A 175 15.34 -1.06 12.19
N THR A 176 15.26 -0.78 10.89
CA THR A 176 14.09 -0.10 10.26
C THR A 176 12.86 -1.00 10.28
N THR A 177 13.01 -2.32 10.25
CA THR A 177 11.91 -3.29 10.29
C THR A 177 11.50 -3.62 11.73
N ALA A 178 12.40 -3.49 12.69
CA ALA A 178 12.14 -3.76 14.10
C ALA A 178 11.02 -2.91 14.72
N ILE A 179 10.69 -1.78 14.09
CA ILE A 179 9.55 -0.93 14.49
C ILE A 179 8.21 -1.69 14.48
N TYR A 180 8.05 -2.66 13.57
CA TYR A 180 6.83 -3.48 13.47
C TYR A 180 6.73 -4.52 14.59
N ALA A 181 7.87 -5.07 15.02
CA ALA A 181 7.93 -5.96 16.20
C ALA A 181 7.53 -5.25 17.48
N GLY A 182 7.91 -3.98 17.62
CA GLY A 182 7.52 -3.16 18.77
C GLY A 182 6.00 -2.97 18.88
N VAL A 183 5.33 -2.74 17.77
CA VAL A 183 3.85 -2.61 17.73
C VAL A 183 3.17 -3.91 18.16
N ALA A 184 3.63 -5.05 17.64
CA ALA A 184 3.07 -6.37 18.00
C ALA A 184 3.22 -6.66 19.51
N LYS A 185 4.39 -6.32 20.10
CA LYS A 185 4.64 -6.49 21.53
C LYS A 185 3.72 -5.63 22.40
N GLU A 186 3.51 -4.36 22.03
CA GLU A 186 2.64 -3.44 22.75
C GLU A 186 1.18 -3.93 22.75
N ARG A 187 0.68 -4.39 21.60
CA ARG A 187 -0.66 -4.99 21.50
C ARG A 187 -0.80 -6.25 22.31
N THR A 188 0.21 -7.12 22.33
CA THR A 188 0.24 -8.33 23.15
C THR A 188 0.17 -7.97 24.63
N TYR A 189 0.95 -6.99 25.08
CA TYR A 189 0.96 -6.53 26.47
C TYR A 189 -0.41 -5.97 26.88
N SER A 190 -1.03 -5.14 26.03
CA SER A 190 -2.36 -4.59 26.27
C SER A 190 -3.44 -5.68 26.33
N ALA A 191 -3.35 -6.69 25.45
CA ALA A 191 -4.28 -7.81 25.45
C ALA A 191 -4.13 -8.66 26.73
N VAL A 192 -2.90 -8.95 27.15
CA VAL A 192 -2.63 -9.71 28.39
C VAL A 192 -3.15 -8.97 29.61
N ASN A 193 -2.92 -7.67 29.70
CA ASN A 193 -3.43 -6.85 30.82
C ASN A 193 -4.95 -6.76 30.85
N GLY A 194 -5.62 -6.80 29.70
CA GLY A 194 -7.08 -6.78 29.59
C GLY A 194 -7.76 -8.13 29.91
N MET A 195 -6.99 -9.22 30.04
CA MET A 195 -7.55 -10.55 30.32
C MET A 195 -8.06 -10.71 31.77
N TYR A 196 -7.66 -9.82 32.68
CA TYR A 196 -7.99 -9.89 34.12
C TYR A 196 -8.66 -8.61 34.67
N SER A 197 -9.18 -7.76 33.78
CA SER A 197 -9.88 -6.51 34.15
C SER A 197 -11.39 -6.69 34.12
#